data_f85a63debb7c68d729cd4766f1f3739d
#
_entry.id   f85a63debb7c68d729cd4766f1f3739d
#
_cell.length_a   1.000
_cell.length_b   1.000
_cell.length_c   1.000
_cell.angle_alpha   90.00
_cell.angle_beta   90.00
_cell.angle_gamma   90.00
#
_symmetry.space_group_name_H-M   'P 1'
#
loop_
_entity.id
_entity.type
_entity.pdbx_description
1 polymer ?
#
loop_
_entity_poly.entity_id
_entity_poly.type
_entity_poly.pdbx_seq_one_letter_code
_entity_poly.pdbx_strand_id
1 'polypeptide(L)'
;MKFRAAIFCLLALTAVAGARAQDVTVDFGQGADFSKFKTYSWAPGVPAKNYLIDQHIRAGIEERLVTKGLSRVEQGGDLSLIYIAAVNTDVQVATSNWVNTGNWMTPITSGISVKSQMWEVETGTLVVCLSDASGKNLLWRGTAKSRLNSRSKKQNPMEAMTEDARKTEGKVRRALEKMFKQYPAGQAAR
;
A
#
# COMPACT_ATOMS: atom_id res chain seq x y z
N MET A 1 6.82 9.90 52.02
CA MET A 1 5.86 9.40 51.03
C MET A 1 6.01 10.14 49.70
N LYS A 2 7.21 10.13 49.06
CA LYS A 2 7.44 10.86 47.78
C LYS A 2 8.18 10.04 46.73
N PHE A 3 8.23 8.70 46.83
CA PHE A 3 8.97 7.84 45.90
C PHE A 3 8.11 6.90 45.04
N ARG A 4 6.77 7.00 45.11
CA ARG A 4 5.85 6.08 44.37
C ARG A 4 5.31 6.64 43.05
N ALA A 5 5.54 7.92 42.75
CA ALA A 5 4.99 8.56 41.53
C ALA A 5 5.94 8.50 40.31
N ALA A 6 7.20 8.11 40.47
CA ALA A 6 8.19 8.15 39.37
C ALA A 6 8.26 6.87 38.52
N ILE A 7 7.63 5.77 38.98
CA ILE A 7 7.73 4.46 38.27
C ILE A 7 6.63 4.26 37.23
N PHE A 8 5.53 5.04 37.30
CA PHE A 8 4.42 4.88 36.35
C PHE A 8 4.61 5.59 35.00
N CYS A 9 5.58 6.50 34.87
CA CYS A 9 5.84 7.21 33.60
C CYS A 9 6.80 6.50 32.64
N LEU A 10 7.47 5.43 33.06
CA LEU A 10 8.50 4.76 32.24
C LEU A 10 7.99 3.56 31.44
N LEU A 11 6.73 3.16 31.62
CA LEU A 11 6.16 1.97 30.95
C LEU A 11 5.30 2.29 29.70
N ALA A 12 5.19 3.55 29.29
CA ALA A 12 4.35 3.94 28.15
C ALA A 12 5.11 4.12 26.82
N LEU A 13 6.40 3.76 26.75
CA LEU A 13 7.25 4.10 25.59
C LEU A 13 7.72 2.93 24.73
N THR A 14 7.08 1.75 24.76
CA THR A 14 7.53 0.60 23.97
C THR A 14 6.42 -0.08 23.20
N ALA A 15 5.70 0.64 22.37
CA ALA A 15 4.82 0.04 21.36
C ALA A 15 4.89 0.77 20.02
N VAL A 16 6.10 1.13 19.58
CA VAL A 16 6.34 1.37 18.15
C VAL A 16 6.64 0.02 17.52
N ALA A 17 5.64 -0.85 17.47
CA ALA A 17 5.67 -2.01 16.60
C ALA A 17 5.84 -1.47 15.17
N GLY A 18 6.98 -1.78 14.56
CA GLY A 18 7.31 -1.42 13.19
C GLY A 18 6.21 -1.85 12.21
N ALA A 19 5.20 -1.05 12.07
CA ALA A 19 4.29 -1.13 10.95
C ALA A 19 5.14 -0.91 9.71
N ARG A 20 5.45 -2.00 9.00
CA ARG A 20 6.04 -1.91 7.65
C ARG A 20 5.11 -1.02 6.86
N ALA A 21 5.52 0.22 6.72
CA ALA A 21 4.67 1.29 6.21
C ALA A 21 4.36 0.99 4.76
N GLN A 22 3.08 0.76 4.50
CA GLN A 22 2.52 0.89 3.18
C GLN A 22 2.67 2.37 2.83
N ASP A 23 3.42 2.66 1.78
CA ASP A 23 3.60 4.03 1.31
C ASP A 23 2.31 4.47 0.61
N VAL A 24 1.62 5.42 1.22
CA VAL A 24 0.36 5.97 0.69
C VAL A 24 0.50 7.48 0.60
N THR A 25 0.35 7.99 -0.62
CA THR A 25 0.31 9.42 -0.92
C THR A 25 -1.05 9.79 -1.47
N VAL A 26 -1.52 11.00 -1.14
CA VAL A 26 -2.77 11.55 -1.65
C VAL A 26 -2.52 12.98 -2.11
N ASP A 27 -2.94 13.27 -3.34
CA ASP A 27 -2.89 14.59 -3.94
C ASP A 27 -4.31 15.01 -4.32
N PHE A 28 -4.65 16.27 -4.13
CA PHE A 28 -5.94 16.83 -4.56
C PHE A 28 -5.83 18.31 -4.89
N GLY A 29 -6.70 18.77 -5.80
CA GLY A 29 -6.77 20.17 -6.21
C GLY A 29 -7.27 21.05 -5.06
N GLN A 30 -6.44 22.00 -4.61
CA GLN A 30 -6.75 22.90 -3.48
C GLN A 30 -7.96 23.81 -3.70
N GLY A 31 -8.41 23.99 -4.95
CA GLY A 31 -9.59 24.81 -5.30
C GLY A 31 -10.85 24.00 -5.62
N ALA A 32 -10.82 22.67 -5.48
CA ALA A 32 -11.96 21.83 -5.80
C ALA A 32 -12.93 21.75 -4.61
N ASP A 33 -14.17 22.11 -4.85
CA ASP A 33 -15.25 21.96 -3.88
C ASP A 33 -15.87 20.56 -3.96
N PHE A 34 -15.36 19.66 -3.15
CA PHE A 34 -15.80 18.27 -3.11
C PHE A 34 -17.22 18.08 -2.55
N SER A 35 -17.82 19.09 -1.91
CA SER A 35 -19.18 19.00 -1.37
C SER A 35 -20.24 18.97 -2.46
N LYS A 36 -19.91 19.44 -3.65
CA LYS A 36 -20.82 19.51 -4.81
C LYS A 36 -21.02 18.17 -5.50
N PHE A 37 -20.05 17.26 -5.39
CA PHE A 37 -20.12 15.98 -6.08
C PHE A 37 -20.98 15.00 -5.29
N LYS A 38 -21.91 14.35 -5.98
CA LYS A 38 -22.85 13.36 -5.41
C LYS A 38 -22.77 12.02 -6.11
N THR A 39 -22.32 12.01 -7.35
CA THR A 39 -22.30 10.82 -8.20
C THR A 39 -20.93 10.59 -8.83
N TYR A 40 -20.64 9.34 -9.13
CA TYR A 40 -19.47 8.97 -9.91
C TYR A 40 -19.80 7.86 -10.92
N SER A 41 -19.07 7.83 -12.02
CA SER A 41 -19.10 6.75 -13.00
C SER A 41 -17.71 6.17 -13.20
N TRP A 42 -17.64 4.87 -13.47
CA TRP A 42 -16.40 4.20 -13.82
C TRP A 42 -15.95 4.61 -15.23
N ALA A 43 -14.65 4.93 -15.37
CA ALA A 43 -13.98 5.07 -16.65
C ALA A 43 -12.96 3.94 -16.86
N PRO A 44 -12.52 3.71 -18.09
CA PRO A 44 -11.52 2.68 -18.40
C PRO A 44 -10.20 2.94 -17.66
N GLY A 45 -9.71 1.92 -16.96
CA GLY A 45 -8.46 1.93 -16.20
C GLY A 45 -7.63 0.67 -16.50
N VAL A 46 -6.68 0.37 -15.63
CA VAL A 46 -5.85 -0.84 -15.74
C VAL A 46 -6.20 -1.77 -14.59
N PRO A 47 -6.97 -2.85 -14.85
CA PRO A 47 -7.37 -3.80 -13.82
C PRO A 47 -6.19 -4.61 -13.29
N ALA A 48 -6.34 -5.16 -12.10
CA ALA A 48 -5.39 -6.13 -11.58
C ALA A 48 -5.43 -7.42 -12.40
N LYS A 49 -4.25 -8.01 -12.67
CA LYS A 49 -4.16 -9.29 -13.42
C LYS A 49 -4.91 -10.43 -12.73
N ASN A 50 -4.94 -10.45 -11.41
CA ASN A 50 -5.69 -11.42 -10.64
C ASN A 50 -7.12 -10.94 -10.45
N TYR A 51 -8.08 -11.69 -10.99
CA TYR A 51 -9.51 -11.34 -10.98
C TYR A 51 -10.09 -11.13 -9.56
N LEU A 52 -9.73 -11.96 -8.60
CA LEU A 52 -10.22 -11.82 -7.23
C LEU A 52 -9.69 -10.53 -6.57
N ILE A 53 -8.41 -10.24 -6.79
CA ILE A 53 -7.82 -8.97 -6.30
C ILE A 53 -8.48 -7.77 -6.98
N ASP A 54 -8.78 -7.88 -8.27
CA ASP A 54 -9.51 -6.85 -9.01
C ASP A 54 -10.89 -6.56 -8.41
N GLN A 55 -11.66 -7.62 -8.14
CA GLN A 55 -12.95 -7.49 -7.47
C GLN A 55 -12.83 -6.83 -6.09
N HIS A 56 -11.84 -7.22 -5.28
CA HIS A 56 -11.60 -6.62 -3.97
C HIS A 56 -11.21 -5.14 -4.06
N ILE A 57 -10.43 -4.76 -5.07
CA ILE A 57 -10.10 -3.35 -5.33
C ILE A 57 -11.37 -2.56 -5.65
N ARG A 58 -12.17 -3.02 -6.61
CA ARG A 58 -13.40 -2.35 -7.03
C ARG A 58 -14.39 -2.21 -5.89
N ALA A 59 -14.72 -3.31 -5.22
CA ALA A 59 -15.64 -3.31 -4.09
C ALA A 59 -15.15 -2.40 -2.95
N GLY A 60 -13.86 -2.45 -2.65
CA GLY A 60 -13.27 -1.60 -1.62
C GLY A 60 -13.30 -0.10 -1.97
N ILE A 61 -13.12 0.28 -3.24
CA ILE A 61 -13.25 1.67 -3.69
C ILE A 61 -14.72 2.12 -3.57
N GLU A 62 -15.67 1.32 -4.07
CA GLU A 62 -17.10 1.62 -4.03
C GLU A 62 -17.59 1.81 -2.58
N GLU A 63 -17.22 0.91 -1.68
CA GLU A 63 -17.52 1.01 -0.26
C GLU A 63 -17.05 2.35 0.33
N ARG A 64 -15.82 2.75 0.02
CA ARG A 64 -15.25 4.01 0.53
C ARG A 64 -15.93 5.24 -0.05
N LEU A 65 -16.28 5.23 -1.34
CA LEU A 65 -16.98 6.34 -1.98
C LEU A 65 -18.41 6.51 -1.41
N VAL A 66 -19.11 5.41 -1.14
CA VAL A 66 -20.40 5.44 -0.45
C VAL A 66 -20.26 6.07 0.94
N THR A 67 -19.23 5.74 1.72
CA THR A 67 -19.00 6.38 3.03
C THR A 67 -18.68 7.88 2.93
N LYS A 68 -18.29 8.35 1.75
CA LYS A 68 -18.09 9.79 1.45
C LYS A 68 -19.32 10.47 0.87
N GLY A 69 -20.44 9.78 0.78
CA GLY A 69 -21.71 10.31 0.26
C GLY A 69 -21.81 10.33 -1.26
N LEU A 70 -20.95 9.58 -1.95
CA LEU A 70 -20.95 9.45 -3.40
C LEU A 70 -21.69 8.17 -3.82
N SER A 71 -22.59 8.30 -4.80
CA SER A 71 -23.36 7.20 -5.36
C SER A 71 -22.86 6.86 -6.77
N ARG A 72 -22.80 5.56 -7.07
CA ARG A 72 -22.45 5.11 -8.40
C ARG A 72 -23.59 5.33 -9.38
N VAL A 73 -23.25 5.80 -10.57
CA VAL A 73 -24.11 5.82 -11.75
C VAL A 73 -23.39 5.12 -12.92
N GLU A 74 -24.15 4.65 -13.90
CA GLU A 74 -23.54 3.94 -15.03
C GLU A 74 -22.75 4.87 -15.95
N GLN A 75 -23.29 6.04 -16.22
CA GLN A 75 -22.70 7.07 -17.07
C GLN A 75 -23.07 8.46 -16.56
N GLY A 76 -22.24 9.46 -16.92
CA GLY A 76 -22.57 10.86 -16.65
C GLY A 76 -22.51 11.25 -15.17
N GLY A 77 -21.71 10.58 -14.36
CA GLY A 77 -21.47 10.98 -12.97
C GLY A 77 -20.77 12.33 -12.88
N ASP A 78 -20.94 13.03 -11.75
CA ASP A 78 -20.22 14.28 -11.46
C ASP A 78 -18.70 14.07 -11.49
N LEU A 79 -18.27 12.86 -11.11
CA LEU A 79 -16.87 12.43 -11.11
C LEU A 79 -16.67 11.24 -12.03
N SER A 80 -15.55 11.23 -12.74
CA SER A 80 -15.01 10.09 -13.48
C SER A 80 -13.98 9.38 -12.61
N LEU A 81 -14.21 8.10 -12.32
CA LEU A 81 -13.38 7.26 -11.48
C LEU A 81 -12.54 6.30 -12.32
N ILE A 82 -11.23 6.34 -12.14
CA ILE A 82 -10.27 5.43 -12.76
C ILE A 82 -9.43 4.80 -11.65
N TYR A 83 -9.07 3.53 -11.80
CA TYR A 83 -7.99 2.94 -11.03
C TYR A 83 -7.00 2.22 -11.92
N ILE A 84 -5.75 2.15 -11.45
CA ILE A 84 -4.64 1.48 -12.10
C ILE A 84 -3.97 0.58 -11.07
N ALA A 85 -3.94 -0.72 -11.36
CA ALA A 85 -3.24 -1.71 -10.58
C ALA A 85 -2.05 -2.25 -11.38
N ALA A 86 -0.83 -2.02 -10.89
CA ALA A 86 0.40 -2.45 -11.52
C ALA A 86 1.26 -3.28 -10.56
N VAL A 87 2.00 -4.23 -11.11
CA VAL A 87 3.02 -5.01 -10.38
C VAL A 87 4.33 -4.86 -11.11
N ASN A 88 5.35 -4.38 -10.40
CA ASN A 88 6.72 -4.30 -10.88
C ASN A 88 7.57 -5.32 -10.14
N THR A 89 8.45 -6.01 -10.87
CA THR A 89 9.43 -6.95 -10.31
C THR A 89 10.81 -6.33 -10.43
N ASP A 90 11.45 -6.12 -9.28
CA ASP A 90 12.82 -5.62 -9.18
C ASP A 90 13.74 -6.71 -8.65
N VAL A 91 14.95 -6.84 -9.21
CA VAL A 91 15.97 -7.75 -8.70
C VAL A 91 16.84 -6.99 -7.70
N GLN A 92 16.89 -7.48 -6.47
CA GLN A 92 17.77 -6.95 -5.45
C GLN A 92 18.97 -7.86 -5.23
N VAL A 93 20.15 -7.26 -5.08
CA VAL A 93 21.40 -7.95 -4.82
C VAL A 93 21.94 -7.49 -3.48
N ALA A 94 22.12 -8.41 -2.53
CA ALA A 94 22.90 -8.14 -1.34
C ALA A 94 24.25 -8.84 -1.45
N THR A 95 25.29 -8.07 -1.24
CA THR A 95 26.66 -8.59 -1.15
C THR A 95 27.11 -8.49 0.30
N SER A 96 27.46 -9.62 0.90
CA SER A 96 28.05 -9.65 2.24
C SER A 96 29.50 -10.12 2.14
N ASN A 97 30.41 -9.31 2.66
CA ASN A 97 31.82 -9.65 2.78
C ASN A 97 32.07 -10.18 4.19
N TRP A 98 32.50 -11.42 4.30
CA TRP A 98 32.97 -12.00 5.56
C TRP A 98 34.48 -12.06 5.51
N VAL A 99 35.13 -11.35 6.43
CA VAL A 99 36.58 -11.51 6.69
C VAL A 99 36.70 -12.54 7.80
N ASN A 100 37.24 -13.71 7.46
CA ASN A 100 37.52 -14.72 8.46
C ASN A 100 38.83 -14.33 9.15
N THR A 101 38.77 -13.67 10.29
CA THR A 101 39.87 -13.46 11.17
C THR A 101 40.08 -14.77 11.95
N GLY A 102 41.04 -15.61 11.50
CA GLY A 102 41.40 -16.82 12.20
C GLY A 102 41.71 -16.55 13.67
N ASN A 103 41.43 -17.53 14.53
CA ASN A 103 41.84 -17.47 15.92
C ASN A 103 43.30 -17.95 16.04
N TRP A 104 43.92 -17.80 17.20
CA TRP A 104 45.34 -18.14 17.44
C TRP A 104 45.74 -19.60 17.12
N MET A 105 44.73 -20.48 16.91
CA MET A 105 44.91 -21.91 16.63
C MET A 105 44.80 -22.28 15.16
N THR A 106 44.31 -21.41 14.32
CA THR A 106 44.13 -21.67 12.89
C THR A 106 44.89 -20.65 12.06
N PRO A 107 45.68 -21.11 11.05
CA PRO A 107 46.39 -20.19 10.16
C PRO A 107 45.42 -19.23 9.53
N ILE A 108 45.77 -17.94 9.45
CA ILE A 108 45.01 -16.93 8.73
C ILE A 108 45.03 -17.28 7.25
N THR A 109 44.10 -18.08 6.79
CA THR A 109 43.79 -18.15 5.37
C THR A 109 42.96 -16.93 5.05
N SER A 110 43.58 -15.89 4.53
CA SER A 110 42.94 -14.68 4.07
C SER A 110 42.02 -14.98 2.89
N GLY A 111 40.87 -15.55 3.18
CA GLY A 111 39.80 -15.78 2.22
C GLY A 111 38.70 -14.75 2.40
N ILE A 112 38.62 -13.76 1.53
CA ILE A 112 37.44 -12.91 1.43
C ILE A 112 36.36 -13.75 0.75
N SER A 113 35.40 -14.23 1.53
CA SER A 113 34.25 -14.94 0.98
C SER A 113 33.18 -13.90 0.63
N VAL A 114 32.99 -13.64 -0.65
CA VAL A 114 31.92 -12.79 -1.15
C VAL A 114 30.69 -13.66 -1.44
N LYS A 115 29.64 -13.56 -0.61
CA LYS A 115 28.35 -14.18 -0.90
C LYS A 115 27.43 -13.13 -1.47
N SER A 116 27.09 -13.27 -2.75
CA SER A 116 26.03 -12.49 -3.39
C SER A 116 24.73 -13.28 -3.37
N GLN A 117 23.70 -12.71 -2.78
CA GLN A 117 22.35 -13.25 -2.82
C GLN A 117 21.49 -12.35 -3.69
N MET A 118 20.85 -12.93 -4.69
CA MET A 118 19.89 -12.26 -5.55
C MET A 118 18.49 -12.73 -5.18
N TRP A 119 17.57 -11.78 -5.03
CA TRP A 119 16.15 -12.09 -4.85
C TRP A 119 15.28 -11.08 -5.60
N GLU A 120 14.16 -11.57 -6.09
CA GLU A 120 13.16 -10.75 -6.73
C GLU A 120 12.26 -10.08 -5.69
N VAL A 121 11.99 -8.80 -5.87
CA VAL A 121 11.06 -8.02 -5.06
C VAL A 121 9.91 -7.57 -5.95
N GLU A 122 8.73 -8.11 -5.70
CA GLU A 122 7.52 -7.64 -6.35
C GLU A 122 6.91 -6.47 -5.57
N THR A 123 6.67 -5.37 -6.28
CA THR A 123 6.03 -4.17 -5.74
C THR A 123 4.70 -3.96 -6.45
N GLY A 124 3.61 -4.02 -5.69
CA GLY A 124 2.28 -3.62 -6.17
C GLY A 124 2.08 -2.13 -5.99
N THR A 125 1.57 -1.50 -7.02
CA THR A 125 1.17 -0.09 -7.02
C THR A 125 -0.32 -0.02 -7.36
N LEU A 126 -1.09 0.64 -6.50
CA LEU A 126 -2.50 0.96 -6.73
C LEU A 126 -2.66 2.47 -6.79
N VAL A 127 -3.18 2.97 -7.90
CA VAL A 127 -3.53 4.38 -8.08
C VAL A 127 -5.03 4.47 -8.27
N VAL A 128 -5.69 5.37 -7.55
CA VAL A 128 -7.10 5.69 -7.71
C VAL A 128 -7.20 7.17 -8.03
N CYS A 129 -7.87 7.51 -9.12
CA CYS A 129 -8.04 8.88 -9.60
C CYS A 129 -9.51 9.23 -9.70
N LEU A 130 -9.86 10.43 -9.25
CA LEU A 130 -11.14 11.07 -9.47
C LEU A 130 -10.90 12.35 -10.26
N SER A 131 -11.51 12.45 -11.41
CA SER A 131 -11.51 13.64 -12.27
C SER A 131 -12.92 14.20 -12.42
N ASP A 132 -13.04 15.38 -13.01
CA ASP A 132 -14.34 15.92 -13.38
C ASP A 132 -15.09 15.01 -14.37
N ALA A 133 -16.35 15.30 -14.64
CA ALA A 133 -17.19 14.55 -15.58
C ALA A 133 -16.56 14.45 -16.99
N SER A 134 -15.77 15.43 -17.40
CA SER A 134 -15.07 15.41 -18.68
C SER A 134 -13.84 14.50 -18.71
N GLY A 135 -13.34 14.06 -17.54
CA GLY A 135 -12.11 13.28 -17.39
C GLY A 135 -10.82 14.10 -17.59
N LYS A 136 -10.92 15.41 -17.83
CA LYS A 136 -9.76 16.25 -18.18
C LYS A 136 -9.06 16.83 -16.96
N ASN A 137 -9.80 17.15 -15.92
CA ASN A 137 -9.23 17.78 -14.73
C ASN A 137 -9.16 16.76 -13.60
N LEU A 138 -7.96 16.39 -13.21
CA LEU A 138 -7.72 15.54 -12.05
C LEU A 138 -8.04 16.34 -10.77
N LEU A 139 -8.99 15.85 -9.98
CA LEU A 139 -9.43 16.50 -8.75
C LEU A 139 -8.81 15.85 -7.51
N TRP A 140 -8.66 14.52 -7.52
CA TRP A 140 -8.10 13.75 -6.42
C TRP A 140 -7.37 12.51 -6.93
N ARG A 141 -6.24 12.20 -6.32
CA ARG A 141 -5.45 11.01 -6.61
C ARG A 141 -4.91 10.40 -5.33
N GLY A 142 -5.20 9.14 -5.11
CA GLY A 142 -4.56 8.31 -4.09
C GLY A 142 -3.61 7.31 -4.73
N THR A 143 -2.40 7.19 -4.20
CA THR A 143 -1.39 6.22 -4.65
C THR A 143 -0.92 5.40 -3.47
N ALA A 144 -0.92 4.08 -3.60
CA ALA A 144 -0.33 3.18 -2.61
C ALA A 144 0.69 2.27 -3.26
N LYS A 145 1.84 2.12 -2.60
CA LYS A 145 2.88 1.16 -2.97
C LYS A 145 3.08 0.16 -1.83
N SER A 146 3.22 -1.10 -2.18
CA SER A 146 3.44 -2.16 -1.20
C SER A 146 4.25 -3.30 -1.81
N ARG A 147 5.23 -3.82 -1.08
CA ARG A 147 5.87 -5.07 -1.46
C ARG A 147 4.86 -6.21 -1.42
N LEU A 148 4.77 -6.97 -2.50
CA LEU A 148 3.85 -8.11 -2.62
C LEU A 148 4.50 -9.41 -2.19
N ASN A 149 5.83 -9.51 -2.19
CA ASN A 149 6.48 -10.75 -1.87
C ASN A 149 6.18 -11.22 -0.46
N SER A 150 5.47 -12.22 -0.46
CA SER A 150 5.52 -13.20 0.56
C SER A 150 5.48 -14.55 -0.13
N ARG A 151 6.63 -15.02 -0.61
CA ARG A 151 6.72 -16.47 -0.83
C ARG A 151 6.33 -17.10 0.49
N SER A 152 5.12 -17.63 0.52
CA SER A 152 4.65 -18.41 1.65
C SER A 152 5.67 -19.52 1.85
N LYS A 153 6.15 -19.70 3.08
CA LYS A 153 7.03 -20.82 3.45
C LYS A 153 6.28 -22.16 3.48
N LYS A 154 5.01 -22.16 3.06
CA LYS A 154 4.18 -23.36 3.05
C LYS A 154 4.63 -24.30 1.94
N GLN A 155 4.75 -25.58 2.27
CA GLN A 155 5.16 -26.61 1.33
C GLN A 155 4.07 -26.95 0.31
N ASN A 156 2.79 -26.71 0.65
CA ASN A 156 1.67 -26.94 -0.24
C ASN A 156 1.44 -25.71 -1.14
N PRO A 157 1.58 -25.82 -2.49
CA PRO A 157 1.42 -24.70 -3.40
C PRO A 157 0.03 -24.03 -3.34
N MET A 158 -1.04 -24.83 -3.16
CA MET A 158 -2.41 -24.31 -3.08
C MET A 158 -2.61 -23.46 -1.83
N GLU A 159 -2.12 -23.89 -0.68
CA GLU A 159 -2.16 -23.13 0.56
C GLU A 159 -1.31 -21.87 0.47
N ALA A 160 -0.16 -21.94 -0.20
CA ALA A 160 0.70 -20.80 -0.45
C ALA A 160 -0.03 -19.72 -1.27
N MET A 161 -0.68 -20.10 -2.37
CA MET A 161 -1.46 -19.18 -3.21
C MET A 161 -2.62 -18.53 -2.45
N THR A 162 -3.35 -19.31 -1.65
CA THR A 162 -4.47 -18.80 -0.84
C THR A 162 -3.99 -17.80 0.21
N GLU A 163 -2.90 -18.11 0.89
CA GLU A 163 -2.30 -17.23 1.90
C GLU A 163 -1.80 -15.91 1.28
N ASP A 164 -1.16 -15.96 0.11
CA ASP A 164 -0.64 -14.78 -0.58
C ASP A 164 -1.78 -13.91 -1.13
N ALA A 165 -2.84 -14.51 -1.64
CA ALA A 165 -4.05 -13.79 -2.02
C ALA A 165 -4.67 -13.05 -0.84
N ARG A 166 -4.85 -13.71 0.30
CA ARG A 166 -5.40 -13.12 1.54
C ARG A 166 -4.53 -11.97 2.08
N LYS A 167 -3.20 -12.14 2.03
CA LYS A 167 -2.27 -11.07 2.43
C LYS A 167 -2.38 -9.86 1.52
N THR A 168 -2.49 -10.08 0.21
CA THR A 168 -2.64 -9.02 -0.79
C THR A 168 -3.96 -8.28 -0.61
N GLU A 169 -5.07 -9.00 -0.41
CA GLU A 169 -6.38 -8.41 -0.08
C GLU A 169 -6.29 -7.51 1.16
N GLY A 170 -5.66 -8.00 2.24
CA GLY A 170 -5.45 -7.21 3.45
C GLY A 170 -4.62 -5.94 3.21
N LYS A 171 -3.66 -5.98 2.26
CA LYS A 171 -2.88 -4.80 1.86
C LYS A 171 -3.75 -3.82 1.05
N VAL A 172 -4.53 -4.30 0.10
CA VAL A 172 -5.49 -3.49 -0.69
C VAL A 172 -6.45 -2.76 0.24
N ARG A 173 -7.10 -3.46 1.16
CA ARG A 173 -8.04 -2.87 2.11
C ARG A 173 -7.41 -1.73 2.93
N ARG A 174 -6.22 -1.97 3.50
CA ARG A 174 -5.50 -0.94 4.28
C ARG A 174 -5.04 0.24 3.43
N ALA A 175 -4.66 -0.02 2.16
CA ALA A 175 -4.29 1.04 1.23
C ALA A 175 -5.46 1.97 0.96
N LEU A 176 -6.59 1.41 0.57
CA LEU A 176 -7.82 2.16 0.31
C LEU A 176 -8.29 2.93 1.54
N GLU A 177 -8.26 2.31 2.73
CA GLU A 177 -8.60 2.99 3.98
C GLU A 177 -7.74 4.24 4.20
N LYS A 178 -6.41 4.11 4.07
CA LYS A 178 -5.48 5.24 4.25
C LYS A 178 -5.65 6.33 3.20
N MET A 179 -5.88 5.96 1.93
CA MET A 179 -6.15 6.91 0.85
C MET A 179 -7.42 7.70 1.11
N PHE A 180 -8.54 7.01 1.32
CA PHE A 180 -9.84 7.65 1.49
C PHE A 180 -10.02 8.35 2.84
N LYS A 181 -9.21 8.04 3.85
CA LYS A 181 -9.14 8.85 5.07
C LYS A 181 -8.74 10.29 4.78
N GLN A 182 -7.93 10.52 3.75
CA GLN A 182 -7.45 11.82 3.30
C GLN A 182 -8.30 12.43 2.16
N TYR A 183 -9.44 11.82 1.83
CA TYR A 183 -10.38 12.39 0.88
C TYR A 183 -11.08 13.61 1.49
N PRO A 184 -11.09 14.79 0.84
CA PRO A 184 -11.58 16.04 1.41
C PRO A 184 -13.12 16.13 1.39
N ALA A 185 -13.80 15.15 1.97
CA ALA A 185 -15.25 15.13 2.04
C ALA A 185 -15.76 16.32 2.88
N GLY A 186 -16.65 17.11 2.32
CA GLY A 186 -17.34 18.20 3.04
C GLY A 186 -16.51 19.48 3.27
N GLN A 187 -15.33 19.60 2.69
CA GLN A 187 -14.61 20.88 2.69
C GLN A 187 -15.05 21.70 1.49
N ALA A 188 -15.90 22.71 1.73
CA ALA A 188 -16.06 23.79 0.77
C ALA A 188 -14.70 24.50 0.60
N ALA A 189 -14.36 24.89 -0.64
CA ALA A 189 -13.17 25.70 -0.91
C ALA A 189 -13.22 26.96 -0.02
N ARG A 190 -12.21 27.15 0.82
CA ARG A 190 -12.02 28.40 1.58
C ARG A 190 -11.38 29.45 0.68
#